data_c79a8f5f8851b70a2a1d2f64b90007de
#
_entry.id   c79a8f5f8851b70a2a1d2f64b90007de
#
_cell.length_a   1.000
_cell.length_b   1.000
_cell.length_c   1.000
_cell.angle_alpha   90.00
_cell.angle_beta   90.00
_cell.angle_gamma   90.00
#
_symmetry.space_group_name_H-M   'P 1'
#
loop_
_entity.id
_entity.type
_entity.pdbx_description
1 polymer ?
#
loop_
_entity_poly.entity_id
_entity_poly.type
_entity_poly.pdbx_seq_one_letter_code
_entity_poly.pdbx_strand_id
1 'polypeptide(L)'
;MIRPRGGDFVYTAEEFEIMIEDIKICKQLQVKEIVTGILTTDSEIDIERMKILIEIASPMQVIFHMAIDDCHNYHQSLQQLINLGIKRVLTKGGKYKSALEGKDSIKQIVELFPQLTILAGSGITKDNYISLVQYCNLKEVHGTKIV
;
A
#
# COMPACT_ATOMS: atom_id res chain seq x y z
N MET A 1 -8.38 0.17 -7.30
CA MET A 1 -7.39 1.13 -6.78
C MET A 1 -8.00 2.51 -6.85
N ILE A 2 -7.95 3.24 -5.76
CA ILE A 2 -8.44 4.63 -5.66
C ILE A 2 -7.23 5.55 -5.76
N ARG A 3 -7.07 6.16 -6.91
CA ARG A 3 -5.95 7.03 -7.25
C ARG A 3 -6.38 7.96 -8.39
N PRO A 4 -6.58 9.28 -8.13
CA PRO A 4 -7.20 10.19 -9.11
C PRO A 4 -6.31 10.45 -10.34
N ARG A 5 -5.00 10.30 -10.21
CA ARG A 5 -4.02 10.49 -11.29
C ARG A 5 -2.73 9.70 -11.08
N GLY A 6 -1.91 9.62 -12.12
CA GLY A 6 -0.52 9.20 -12.04
C GLY A 6 0.39 10.25 -11.40
N GLY A 7 1.67 9.96 -11.29
CA GLY A 7 2.68 10.83 -10.67
C GLY A 7 2.85 10.56 -9.17
N ASP A 8 3.00 11.62 -8.38
CA ASP A 8 3.17 11.55 -6.93
C ASP A 8 1.87 11.14 -6.19
N PHE A 9 1.93 11.14 -4.87
CA PHE A 9 0.82 10.78 -3.98
C PHE A 9 0.37 11.94 -3.09
N VAL A 10 0.74 13.17 -3.48
CA VAL A 10 0.33 14.41 -2.81
C VAL A 10 -0.82 15.01 -3.62
N TYR A 11 -2.01 14.99 -3.08
CA TYR A 11 -3.23 15.35 -3.81
C TYR A 11 -3.77 16.72 -3.39
N THR A 12 -4.36 17.45 -4.35
CA THR A 12 -5.10 18.70 -4.06
C THR A 12 -6.39 18.39 -3.30
N ALA A 13 -7.11 19.43 -2.87
CA ALA A 13 -8.42 19.27 -2.24
C ALA A 13 -9.43 18.65 -3.21
N GLU A 14 -9.43 19.07 -4.47
CA GLU A 14 -10.32 18.57 -5.51
C GLU A 14 -10.04 17.08 -5.84
N GLU A 15 -8.76 16.71 -5.93
CA GLU A 15 -8.35 15.32 -6.13
C GLU A 15 -8.75 14.43 -4.94
N PHE A 16 -8.67 14.97 -3.73
CA PHE A 16 -9.11 14.26 -2.53
C PHE A 16 -10.62 14.03 -2.53
N GLU A 17 -11.43 15.02 -2.94
CA GLU A 17 -12.88 14.87 -3.09
C GLU A 17 -13.23 13.78 -4.13
N ILE A 18 -12.48 13.70 -5.24
CA ILE A 18 -12.64 12.62 -6.23
C ILE A 18 -12.41 11.25 -5.57
N MET A 19 -11.35 11.13 -4.75
CA MET A 19 -11.07 9.87 -4.03
C MET A 19 -12.20 9.47 -3.09
N ILE A 20 -12.80 10.44 -2.38
CA ILE A 20 -13.95 10.23 -1.51
C ILE A 20 -15.15 9.70 -2.32
N GLU A 21 -15.46 10.32 -3.44
CA GLU A 21 -16.58 9.90 -4.28
C GLU A 21 -16.35 8.50 -4.88
N ASP A 22 -15.15 8.21 -5.36
CA ASP A 22 -14.78 6.87 -5.85
C ASP A 22 -14.96 5.79 -4.77
N ILE A 23 -14.58 6.08 -3.51
CA ILE A 23 -14.79 5.16 -2.39
C ILE A 23 -16.27 4.93 -2.11
N LYS A 24 -17.09 5.98 -2.14
CA LYS A 24 -18.55 5.84 -1.98
C LYS A 24 -19.16 4.96 -3.07
N ILE A 25 -18.72 5.14 -4.33
CA ILE A 25 -19.16 4.30 -5.46
C ILE A 25 -18.74 2.84 -5.23
N CYS A 26 -17.50 2.58 -4.84
CA CYS A 26 -17.03 1.23 -4.50
C CYS A 26 -17.88 0.59 -3.41
N LYS A 27 -18.26 1.35 -2.39
CA LYS A 27 -19.12 0.89 -1.30
C LYS A 27 -20.54 0.53 -1.79
N GLN A 28 -21.15 1.35 -2.67
CA GLN A 28 -22.43 1.06 -3.30
C GLN A 28 -22.38 -0.22 -4.15
N LEU A 29 -21.26 -0.47 -4.81
CA LEU A 29 -21.00 -1.68 -5.60
C LEU A 29 -20.61 -2.90 -4.74
N GLN A 30 -20.63 -2.77 -3.42
CA GLN A 30 -20.30 -3.83 -2.46
C GLN A 30 -18.89 -4.41 -2.64
N VAL A 31 -17.93 -3.57 -3.06
CA VAL A 31 -16.52 -3.93 -3.12
C VAL A 31 -16.02 -4.25 -1.71
N LYS A 32 -15.28 -5.33 -1.55
CA LYS A 32 -14.81 -5.78 -0.24
C LYS A 32 -13.54 -5.05 0.22
N GLU A 33 -12.69 -4.68 -0.71
CA GLU A 33 -11.38 -4.10 -0.43
C GLU A 33 -11.04 -3.01 -1.45
N ILE A 34 -10.39 -1.96 -0.99
CA ILE A 34 -9.82 -0.91 -1.86
C ILE A 34 -8.34 -0.74 -1.59
N VAL A 35 -7.63 -0.24 -2.59
CA VAL A 35 -6.21 0.07 -2.50
C VAL A 35 -6.04 1.57 -2.70
N THR A 36 -5.44 2.26 -1.74
CA THR A 36 -5.23 3.72 -1.78
C THR A 36 -4.05 4.14 -0.90
N GLY A 37 -3.69 5.41 -0.93
CA GLY A 37 -2.65 6.01 -0.09
C GLY A 37 -2.44 7.47 -0.43
N ILE A 38 -2.15 8.28 0.57
CA ILE A 38 -1.88 9.73 0.43
C ILE A 38 -0.64 10.07 1.24
N LEU A 39 0.22 10.90 0.65
CA LEU A 39 1.38 11.48 1.30
C LEU A 39 1.24 13.00 1.43
N THR A 40 1.95 13.55 2.40
CA THR A 40 2.22 14.99 2.50
C THR A 40 3.37 15.40 1.58
N THR A 41 3.57 16.71 1.41
CA THR A 41 4.70 17.28 0.68
C THR A 41 6.06 16.90 1.27
N ASP A 42 6.08 16.53 2.56
CA ASP A 42 7.30 16.09 3.27
C ASP A 42 7.55 14.57 3.15
N SER A 43 6.84 13.89 2.23
CA SER A 43 6.92 12.44 2.04
C SER A 43 6.59 11.64 3.31
N GLU A 44 5.61 12.09 4.04
CA GLU A 44 5.02 11.38 5.18
C GLU A 44 3.60 10.94 4.86
N ILE A 45 3.06 9.95 5.56
CA ILE A 45 1.65 9.58 5.40
C ILE A 45 0.76 10.75 5.86
N ASP A 46 -0.18 11.17 5.02
CA ASP A 46 -1.20 12.14 5.40
C ASP A 46 -2.24 11.45 6.31
N ILE A 47 -1.92 11.41 7.60
CA ILE A 47 -2.69 10.70 8.61
C ILE A 47 -4.14 11.19 8.67
N GLU A 48 -4.35 12.50 8.60
CA GLU A 48 -5.70 13.07 8.74
C GLU A 48 -6.59 12.71 7.55
N ARG A 49 -6.07 12.83 6.33
CA ARG A 49 -6.80 12.41 5.14
C ARG A 49 -7.00 10.90 5.08
N MET A 50 -6.00 10.12 5.49
CA MET A 50 -6.14 8.66 5.56
C MET A 50 -7.22 8.21 6.54
N LYS A 51 -7.35 8.85 7.71
CA LYS A 51 -8.45 8.58 8.65
C LYS A 51 -9.81 8.77 7.99
N ILE A 52 -9.99 9.88 7.27
CA ILE A 52 -11.24 10.18 6.56
C ILE A 52 -11.55 9.09 5.52
N LEU A 53 -10.57 8.70 4.70
CA LEU A 53 -10.76 7.65 3.69
C LEU A 53 -11.11 6.30 4.32
N ILE A 54 -10.46 5.92 5.42
CA ILE A 54 -10.72 4.67 6.14
C ILE A 54 -12.14 4.67 6.72
N GLU A 55 -12.57 5.78 7.32
CA GLU A 55 -13.91 5.92 7.88
C GLU A 55 -15.00 5.79 6.79
N ILE A 56 -14.85 6.51 5.68
CA ILE A 56 -15.78 6.45 4.55
C ILE A 56 -15.79 5.05 3.93
N ALA A 57 -14.64 4.40 3.83
CA ALA A 57 -14.50 3.06 3.27
C ALA A 57 -15.20 1.99 4.13
N SER A 58 -15.34 2.19 5.44
CA SER A 58 -15.92 1.17 6.33
C SER A 58 -17.29 0.68 5.83
N PRO A 59 -17.55 -0.65 5.76
CA PRO A 59 -16.74 -1.77 6.28
C PRO A 59 -15.72 -2.37 5.29
N MET A 60 -15.47 -1.77 4.11
CA MET A 60 -14.42 -2.23 3.19
C MET A 60 -13.05 -2.19 3.86
N GLN A 61 -12.19 -3.14 3.53
CA GLN A 61 -10.80 -3.10 3.97
C GLN A 61 -10.00 -2.14 3.10
N VAL A 62 -9.10 -1.38 3.72
CA VAL A 62 -8.18 -0.48 3.03
C VAL A 62 -6.79 -1.08 3.01
N ILE A 63 -6.24 -1.25 1.81
CA ILE A 63 -4.85 -1.66 1.58
C ILE A 63 -4.07 -0.39 1.24
N PHE A 64 -2.95 -0.15 1.93
CA PHE A 64 -2.07 0.96 1.57
C PHE A 64 -1.14 0.56 0.44
N HIS A 65 -1.07 1.37 -0.60
CA HIS A 65 -0.29 1.06 -1.80
C HIS A 65 1.17 1.51 -1.71
N MET A 66 1.89 1.42 -2.85
CA MET A 66 3.32 1.68 -2.96
C MET A 66 3.76 3.13 -2.63
N ALA A 67 2.85 4.03 -2.28
CA ALA A 67 3.22 5.32 -1.70
C ALA A 67 4.09 5.17 -0.45
N ILE A 68 3.96 4.05 0.28
CA ILE A 68 4.82 3.72 1.42
C ILE A 68 6.31 3.70 1.05
N ASP A 69 6.64 3.32 -0.19
CA ASP A 69 8.02 3.22 -0.68
C ASP A 69 8.68 4.59 -0.88
N ASP A 70 7.86 5.65 -0.97
CA ASP A 70 8.30 7.04 -1.12
C ASP A 70 8.40 7.77 0.23
N CYS A 71 7.93 7.15 1.31
CA CYS A 71 8.02 7.74 2.64
C CYS A 71 9.45 7.99 3.10
N HIS A 72 9.64 9.12 3.79
CA HIS A 72 10.95 9.52 4.30
C HIS A 72 11.45 8.56 5.38
N ASN A 73 10.57 8.15 6.30
CA ASN A 73 10.86 7.18 7.35
C ASN A 73 9.99 5.93 7.18
N TYR A 74 10.49 4.98 6.40
CA TYR A 74 9.75 3.79 5.98
C TYR A 74 9.20 2.95 7.16
N HIS A 75 10.03 2.66 8.18
CA HIS A 75 9.61 1.86 9.33
C HIS A 75 8.60 2.59 10.22
N GLN A 76 8.79 3.88 10.44
CA GLN A 76 7.84 4.69 11.20
C GLN A 76 6.50 4.78 10.47
N SER A 77 6.53 4.91 9.16
CA SER A 77 5.32 4.93 8.33
C SER A 77 4.55 3.61 8.40
N LEU A 78 5.23 2.45 8.41
CA LEU A 78 4.58 1.16 8.62
C LEU A 78 3.89 1.09 9.99
N GLN A 79 4.54 1.60 11.06
CA GLN A 79 3.92 1.67 12.38
C GLN A 79 2.70 2.60 12.41
N GLN A 80 2.75 3.72 11.69
CA GLN A 80 1.61 4.63 11.54
C GLN A 80 0.41 3.94 10.86
N LEU A 81 0.67 3.13 9.81
CA LEU A 81 -0.39 2.36 9.15
C LEU A 81 -1.04 1.35 10.09
N ILE A 82 -0.27 0.67 10.94
CA ILE A 82 -0.80 -0.23 11.97
C ILE A 82 -1.72 0.55 12.93
N ASN A 83 -1.29 1.72 13.39
CA ASN A 83 -2.07 2.56 14.29
C ASN A 83 -3.37 3.09 13.64
N LEU A 84 -3.40 3.21 12.31
CA LEU A 84 -4.61 3.52 11.53
C LEU A 84 -5.52 2.30 11.29
N GLY A 85 -5.13 1.11 11.75
CA GLY A 85 -5.90 -0.13 11.54
C GLY A 85 -5.70 -0.77 10.16
N ILE A 86 -4.75 -0.29 9.37
CA ILE A 86 -4.36 -0.91 8.10
C ILE A 86 -3.68 -2.26 8.39
N LYS A 87 -4.11 -3.30 7.69
CA LYS A 87 -3.60 -4.67 7.88
C LYS A 87 -2.78 -5.19 6.70
N ARG A 88 -2.90 -4.55 5.54
CA ARG A 88 -2.21 -4.97 4.30
C ARG A 88 -1.53 -3.79 3.63
N VAL A 89 -0.29 -4.00 3.19
CA VAL A 89 0.54 -2.97 2.56
C VAL A 89 1.18 -3.53 1.30
N LEU A 90 0.94 -2.87 0.17
CA LEU A 90 1.61 -3.16 -1.10
C LEU A 90 2.90 -2.37 -1.17
N THR A 91 4.03 -3.04 -1.32
CA THR A 91 5.36 -2.43 -1.30
C THR A 91 6.36 -3.20 -2.16
N LYS A 92 7.43 -2.52 -2.55
CA LYS A 92 8.64 -3.12 -3.14
C LYS A 92 9.83 -3.12 -2.17
N GLY A 93 9.57 -2.80 -0.89
CA GLY A 93 10.58 -2.79 0.18
C GLY A 93 11.20 -1.42 0.46
N GLY A 94 10.68 -0.33 -0.14
CA GLY A 94 11.20 1.02 -0.03
C GLY A 94 11.67 1.56 -1.38
N LYS A 95 12.67 2.45 -1.39
CA LYS A 95 13.16 3.13 -2.59
C LYS A 95 14.04 2.24 -3.50
N TYR A 96 13.55 1.04 -3.81
CA TYR A 96 14.16 0.12 -4.78
C TYR A 96 13.44 0.18 -6.13
N LYS A 97 14.05 -0.36 -7.20
CA LYS A 97 13.40 -0.41 -8.52
C LYS A 97 12.33 -1.50 -8.59
N SER A 98 12.52 -2.60 -7.85
CA SER A 98 11.61 -3.74 -7.84
C SER A 98 11.60 -4.43 -6.47
N ALA A 99 10.60 -5.30 -6.23
CA ALA A 99 10.54 -6.13 -5.04
C ALA A 99 11.71 -7.12 -4.95
N LEU A 100 12.28 -7.53 -6.08
CA LEU A 100 13.47 -8.40 -6.10
C LEU A 100 14.71 -7.68 -5.58
N GLU A 101 14.90 -6.42 -5.95
CA GLU A 101 15.99 -5.60 -5.40
C GLU A 101 15.77 -5.28 -3.93
N GLY A 102 14.51 -5.03 -3.52
CA GLY A 102 14.12 -4.74 -2.14
C GLY A 102 13.87 -5.95 -1.25
N LYS A 103 14.19 -7.18 -1.71
CA LYS A 103 13.82 -8.43 -1.01
C LYS A 103 14.34 -8.51 0.42
N ASP A 104 15.54 -8.00 0.70
CA ASP A 104 16.11 -8.02 2.04
C ASP A 104 15.36 -7.09 2.99
N SER A 105 14.96 -5.91 2.51
CA SER A 105 14.08 -4.99 3.23
C SER A 105 12.68 -5.60 3.44
N ILE A 106 12.11 -6.25 2.41
CA ILE A 106 10.83 -6.94 2.52
C ILE A 106 10.87 -8.03 3.58
N LYS A 107 11.92 -8.86 3.58
CA LYS A 107 12.12 -9.89 4.60
C LYS A 107 12.17 -9.29 5.99
N GLN A 108 12.95 -8.22 6.17
CA GLN A 108 13.07 -7.53 7.45
C GLN A 108 11.74 -6.99 7.96
N ILE A 109 10.92 -6.34 7.10
CA ILE A 109 9.63 -5.79 7.53
C ILE A 109 8.59 -6.87 7.81
N VAL A 110 8.64 -8.02 7.13
CA VAL A 110 7.79 -9.18 7.45
C VAL A 110 8.07 -9.69 8.86
N GLU A 111 9.34 -9.72 9.26
CA GLU A 111 9.75 -10.14 10.61
C GLU A 111 9.42 -9.09 11.69
N LEU A 112 9.65 -7.81 11.40
CA LEU A 112 9.47 -6.71 12.36
C LEU A 112 8.00 -6.31 12.56
N PHE A 113 7.15 -6.49 11.56
CA PHE A 113 5.74 -6.06 11.57
C PHE A 113 4.78 -7.24 11.32
N PRO A 114 4.74 -8.26 12.21
CA PRO A 114 3.91 -9.45 12.00
C PRO A 114 2.40 -9.16 11.98
N GLN A 115 1.99 -7.95 12.41
CA GLN A 115 0.61 -7.47 12.33
C GLN A 115 0.18 -7.08 10.91
N LEU A 116 1.16 -6.83 10.02
CA LEU A 116 0.91 -6.47 8.63
C LEU A 116 1.05 -7.69 7.71
N THR A 117 0.15 -7.82 6.78
CA THR A 117 0.35 -8.64 5.60
C THR A 117 1.08 -7.82 4.55
N ILE A 118 2.30 -8.18 4.27
CA ILE A 118 3.11 -7.53 3.24
C ILE A 118 2.78 -8.17 1.90
N LEU A 119 2.26 -7.34 1.00
CA LEU A 119 1.96 -7.69 -0.39
C LEU A 119 3.11 -7.17 -1.25
N ALA A 120 4.06 -8.04 -1.59
CA ALA A 120 5.18 -7.62 -2.42
C ALA A 120 4.74 -7.37 -3.86
N GLY A 121 5.17 -6.25 -4.43
CA GLY A 121 4.83 -5.84 -5.80
C GLY A 121 5.97 -5.16 -6.53
N SER A 122 5.82 -4.95 -7.84
CA SER A 122 6.81 -4.42 -8.78
C SER A 122 7.85 -5.45 -9.24
N GLY A 123 7.80 -5.76 -10.55
CA GLY A 123 8.74 -6.67 -11.20
C GLY A 123 8.52 -8.15 -10.88
N ILE A 124 7.39 -8.52 -10.29
CA ILE A 124 7.07 -9.91 -9.97
C ILE A 124 6.41 -10.58 -11.17
N THR A 125 6.92 -11.76 -11.52
CA THR A 125 6.50 -12.59 -12.65
C THR A 125 6.34 -14.04 -12.23
N LYS A 126 5.77 -14.88 -13.10
CA LYS A 126 5.67 -16.34 -12.89
C LYS A 126 7.01 -17.02 -12.67
N ASP A 127 8.11 -16.45 -13.16
CA ASP A 127 9.44 -17.05 -13.08
C ASP A 127 10.17 -16.72 -11.78
N ASN A 128 9.76 -15.68 -11.07
CA ASN A 128 10.49 -15.20 -9.89
C ASN A 128 9.67 -15.16 -8.58
N TYR A 129 8.33 -15.25 -8.63
CA TYR A 129 7.52 -15.08 -7.43
C TYR A 129 7.77 -16.17 -6.38
N ILE A 130 7.99 -17.43 -6.78
CA ILE A 130 8.20 -18.54 -5.84
C ILE A 130 9.44 -18.31 -5.00
N SER A 131 10.55 -17.93 -5.63
CA SER A 131 11.80 -17.66 -4.93
C SER A 131 11.68 -16.48 -3.96
N LEU A 132 10.96 -15.41 -4.35
CA LEU A 132 10.72 -14.25 -3.50
C LEU A 132 9.83 -14.62 -2.29
N VAL A 133 8.75 -15.37 -2.53
CA VAL A 133 7.84 -15.83 -1.47
C VAL A 133 8.58 -16.67 -0.45
N GLN A 134 9.39 -17.64 -0.89
CA GLN A 134 10.18 -18.48 0.00
C GLN A 134 11.24 -17.70 0.77
N TYR A 135 11.95 -16.79 0.10
CA TYR A 135 13.02 -16.01 0.71
C TYR A 135 12.52 -15.05 1.80
N CYS A 136 11.40 -14.36 1.52
CA CYS A 136 10.84 -13.34 2.41
C CYS A 136 9.74 -13.88 3.34
N ASN A 137 9.37 -15.17 3.24
CA ASN A 137 8.24 -15.76 3.96
C ASN A 137 6.93 -14.99 3.74
N LEU A 138 6.64 -14.65 2.48
CA LEU A 138 5.45 -13.88 2.11
C LEU A 138 4.22 -14.78 2.04
N LYS A 139 3.07 -14.21 2.39
CA LYS A 139 1.76 -14.83 2.18
C LYS A 139 1.10 -14.40 0.88
N GLU A 140 1.45 -13.22 0.38
CA GLU A 140 0.83 -12.59 -0.78
C GLU A 140 1.88 -11.90 -1.66
N VAL A 141 1.64 -11.91 -2.97
CA VAL A 141 2.41 -11.15 -3.96
C VAL A 141 1.48 -10.52 -5.00
N HIS A 142 1.91 -9.42 -5.61
CA HIS A 142 1.19 -8.73 -6.65
C HIS A 142 2.06 -8.59 -7.90
N GLY A 143 1.52 -8.98 -9.05
CA GLY A 143 2.20 -8.81 -10.34
C GLY A 143 1.24 -8.98 -11.50
N THR A 144 1.50 -8.26 -12.59
CA THR A 144 0.70 -8.31 -13.83
C THR A 144 1.08 -9.49 -14.75
N LYS A 145 2.14 -10.23 -14.41
CA LYS A 145 2.70 -11.33 -15.20
C LYS A 145 2.94 -12.60 -14.38
N ILE A 146 2.11 -12.83 -13.37
CA ILE A 146 2.19 -14.02 -12.50
C ILE A 146 1.41 -15.19 -13.10
N VAL A 147 0.35 -14.90 -13.85
CA VAL A 147 -0.53 -15.85 -14.54
C VAL A 147 -0.48 -15.65 -16.05
#